data_c69a583fe3a4beb66fd28aded69798d9
#
_entry.id   c69a583fe3a4beb66fd28aded69798d9
#
_cell.length_a   1.000
_cell.length_b   1.000
_cell.length_c   1.000
_cell.angle_alpha   90.00
_cell.angle_beta   90.00
_cell.angle_gamma   90.00
#
_symmetry.space_group_name_H-M   'P 1'
#
loop_
_entity.id
_entity.type
_entity.pdbx_description
1 polymer ?
#
loop_
_entity_poly.entity_id
_entity_poly.type
_entity_poly.pdbx_seq_one_letter_code
_entity_poly.pdbx_strand_id
1 'polypeptide(L)'
;MRTILILLLFLSAVPALARDRLGAWQSWAAFRDAETARCYAIGGPEETNGSGGFVAVGFWPKRGLSHQVYVRLSRNRSTNSGITLSAGGRRFQLAARGNSGWAKDRQMDLAIIAAIRSSQSLSVQSIGRDGRNIIDAYRTRGAASAIDAAALGCLARR
;
A
#
# COMPACT_ATOMS: atom_id res chain seq x y z
N MET A 1 -0.68 -65.52 -5.85
CA MET A 1 0.01 -64.35 -6.41
C MET A 1 -0.84 -63.13 -6.12
N ARG A 2 -0.41 -62.26 -5.16
CA ARG A 2 -1.09 -61.03 -4.76
C ARG A 2 -0.41 -59.85 -5.45
N THR A 3 -1.06 -59.28 -6.43
CA THR A 3 -0.58 -58.10 -7.18
C THR A 3 -0.86 -56.85 -6.35
N ILE A 4 0.19 -56.21 -5.81
CA ILE A 4 0.10 -54.94 -5.08
C ILE A 4 0.12 -53.84 -6.11
N LEU A 5 -1.03 -53.13 -6.27
CA LEU A 5 -1.17 -51.96 -7.16
C LEU A 5 -0.70 -50.72 -6.38
N ILE A 6 0.52 -50.25 -6.66
CA ILE A 6 1.06 -49.03 -6.03
C ILE A 6 0.46 -47.83 -6.78
N LEU A 7 -0.49 -47.13 -6.15
CA LEU A 7 -1.09 -45.90 -6.61
C LEU A 7 -0.13 -44.75 -6.31
N LEU A 8 0.64 -44.29 -7.32
CA LEU A 8 1.48 -43.08 -7.23
C LEU A 8 0.57 -41.85 -7.21
N LEU A 9 0.37 -41.26 -6.05
CA LEU A 9 -0.21 -39.91 -5.91
C LEU A 9 0.82 -38.88 -6.41
N PHE A 10 0.61 -38.34 -7.60
CA PHE A 10 1.31 -37.13 -8.06
C PHE A 10 0.77 -35.92 -7.28
N LEU A 11 1.51 -35.45 -6.26
CA LEU A 11 1.28 -34.19 -5.60
C LEU A 11 1.67 -33.08 -6.59
N SER A 12 0.70 -32.51 -7.29
CA SER A 12 0.89 -31.31 -8.11
C SER A 12 1.18 -30.12 -7.17
N ALA A 13 2.44 -29.76 -7.00
CA ALA A 13 2.82 -28.51 -6.32
C ALA A 13 2.36 -27.35 -7.18
N VAL A 14 1.26 -26.69 -6.79
CA VAL A 14 0.82 -25.42 -7.40
C VAL A 14 1.86 -24.38 -7.01
N PRO A 15 2.55 -23.69 -7.97
CA PRO A 15 3.47 -22.63 -7.62
C PRO A 15 2.67 -21.51 -6.94
N ALA A 16 2.89 -21.30 -5.64
CA ALA A 16 2.41 -20.13 -4.95
C ALA A 16 3.11 -18.93 -5.61
N LEU A 17 2.35 -18.10 -6.33
CA LEU A 17 2.82 -16.83 -6.90
C LEU A 17 3.18 -15.89 -5.75
N ALA A 18 4.38 -16.05 -5.25
CA ALA A 18 4.90 -15.28 -4.13
C ALA A 18 5.21 -13.86 -4.59
N ARG A 19 4.67 -12.87 -3.89
CA ARG A 19 5.10 -11.49 -4.01
C ARG A 19 6.53 -11.40 -3.49
N ASP A 20 7.46 -10.93 -4.33
CA ASP A 20 8.84 -10.73 -3.92
C ASP A 20 8.92 -9.57 -2.93
N ARG A 21 9.38 -9.84 -1.71
CA ARG A 21 9.66 -8.82 -0.72
C ARG A 21 11.03 -8.18 -1.03
N LEU A 22 11.03 -6.90 -1.42
CA LEU A 22 12.24 -6.15 -1.72
C LEU A 22 12.97 -5.67 -0.46
N GLY A 23 12.24 -5.53 0.65
CA GLY A 23 12.78 -5.17 1.96
C GLY A 23 11.71 -4.68 2.92
N ALA A 24 12.13 -4.44 4.16
CA ALA A 24 11.31 -3.83 5.19
C ALA A 24 12.14 -2.88 6.05
N TRP A 25 11.55 -1.74 6.39
CA TRP A 25 12.14 -0.65 7.14
C TRP A 25 11.12 -0.13 8.16
N GLN A 26 11.28 -0.50 9.42
CA GLN A 26 10.33 -0.16 10.48
C GLN A 26 8.90 -0.64 10.15
N SER A 27 7.93 0.28 10.11
CA SER A 27 6.53 0.00 9.76
C SER A 27 6.25 0.00 8.25
N TRP A 28 7.28 0.12 7.41
CA TRP A 28 7.18 0.13 5.95
C TRP A 28 7.87 -1.08 5.32
N ALA A 29 7.30 -1.57 4.24
CA ALA A 29 7.90 -2.62 3.42
C ALA A 29 7.72 -2.32 1.94
N ALA A 30 8.60 -2.89 1.10
CA ALA A 30 8.51 -2.81 -0.35
C ALA A 30 8.36 -4.21 -0.94
N PHE A 31 7.53 -4.30 -1.97
CA PHE A 31 7.21 -5.53 -2.67
C PHE A 31 7.26 -5.34 -4.18
N ARG A 32 7.58 -6.44 -4.87
CA ARG A 32 7.35 -6.60 -6.30
C ARG A 32 6.30 -7.67 -6.50
N ASP A 33 5.29 -7.35 -7.28
CA ASP A 33 4.22 -8.24 -7.68
C ASP A 33 4.40 -8.51 -9.19
N ALA A 34 4.90 -9.70 -9.52
CA ALA A 34 5.22 -10.07 -10.89
C ALA A 34 3.93 -10.27 -11.74
N GLU A 35 2.86 -10.74 -11.12
CA GLU A 35 1.58 -11.00 -11.78
C GLU A 35 0.95 -9.70 -12.29
N THR A 36 0.92 -8.66 -11.45
CA THR A 36 0.36 -7.36 -11.82
C THR A 36 1.41 -6.41 -12.43
N ALA A 37 2.66 -6.87 -12.59
CA ALA A 37 3.80 -6.10 -13.08
C ALA A 37 3.95 -4.74 -12.38
N ARG A 38 3.84 -4.75 -11.05
CA ARG A 38 3.94 -3.56 -10.20
C ARG A 38 4.94 -3.74 -9.08
N CYS A 39 5.49 -2.63 -8.61
CA CYS A 39 6.18 -2.56 -7.32
C CYS A 39 5.47 -1.54 -6.44
N TYR A 40 5.54 -1.71 -5.14
CA TYR A 40 4.93 -0.77 -4.22
C TYR A 40 5.60 -0.79 -2.86
N ALA A 41 5.65 0.38 -2.23
CA ALA A 41 5.90 0.54 -0.82
C ALA A 41 4.57 0.58 -0.09
N ILE A 42 4.51 0.02 1.11
CA ILE A 42 3.30 -0.01 1.94
C ILE A 42 3.66 0.19 3.40
N GLY A 43 2.90 1.03 4.10
CA GLY A 43 2.98 1.23 5.54
C GLY A 43 1.65 0.92 6.22
N GLY A 44 1.71 0.23 7.35
CA GLY A 44 0.57 -0.01 8.24
C GLY A 44 0.40 1.11 9.26
N PRO A 45 -0.82 1.31 9.82
CA PRO A 45 -1.05 2.26 10.89
C PRO A 45 -0.41 1.79 12.20
N GLU A 46 -0.15 2.76 13.11
CA GLU A 46 0.42 2.47 14.43
C GLU A 46 -0.51 1.64 15.30
N GLU A 47 -1.81 1.89 15.19
CA GLU A 47 -2.84 1.13 15.88
C GLU A 47 -3.75 0.42 14.88
N THR A 48 -3.94 -0.87 15.06
CA THR A 48 -4.80 -1.70 14.22
C THR A 48 -6.22 -1.77 14.81
N ASN A 49 -6.92 -0.64 14.84
CA ASN A 49 -8.31 -0.57 15.34
C ASN A 49 -9.34 -0.98 14.26
N GLY A 50 -9.07 -2.06 13.54
CA GLY A 50 -9.96 -2.53 12.47
C GLY A 50 -9.27 -3.39 11.41
N SER A 51 -9.92 -3.61 10.30
CA SER A 51 -9.47 -4.46 9.20
C SER A 51 -8.48 -3.72 8.29
N GLY A 52 -7.23 -3.53 8.73
CA GLY A 52 -6.11 -3.34 7.83
C GLY A 52 -6.12 -2.07 6.98
N GLY A 53 -6.19 -0.88 7.58
CA GLY A 53 -5.84 0.38 6.91
C GLY A 53 -4.38 0.36 6.45
N PHE A 54 -4.05 1.06 5.37
CA PHE A 54 -2.69 1.23 4.90
C PHE A 54 -2.51 2.45 4.00
N VAL A 55 -1.27 2.89 3.89
CA VAL A 55 -0.83 3.85 2.88
C VAL A 55 0.19 3.16 1.98
N ALA A 56 0.06 3.33 0.67
CA ALA A 56 0.96 2.73 -0.30
C ALA A 56 1.39 3.75 -1.37
N VAL A 57 2.60 3.54 -1.91
CA VAL A 57 3.11 4.24 -3.09
C VAL A 57 3.45 3.21 -4.15
N GLY A 58 2.76 3.27 -5.27
CA GLY A 58 2.81 2.26 -6.33
C GLY A 58 3.52 2.73 -7.60
N PHE A 59 4.11 1.76 -8.31
CA PHE A 59 4.83 1.90 -9.57
C PHE A 59 4.36 0.83 -10.54
N TRP A 60 3.87 1.23 -11.72
CA TRP A 60 3.42 0.34 -12.82
C TRP A 60 4.17 0.68 -14.10
N PRO A 61 5.38 0.15 -14.31
CA PRO A 61 6.22 0.51 -15.45
C PRO A 61 5.54 0.30 -16.81
N LYS A 62 4.80 -0.81 -16.96
CA LYS A 62 4.07 -1.13 -18.20
C LYS A 62 2.93 -0.14 -18.53
N ARG A 63 2.47 0.62 -17.53
CA ARG A 63 1.41 1.62 -17.69
C ARG A 63 1.94 3.05 -17.72
N GLY A 64 3.26 3.24 -17.59
CA GLY A 64 3.87 4.56 -17.45
C GLY A 64 3.50 5.28 -16.15
N LEU A 65 2.92 4.57 -15.16
CA LEU A 65 2.49 5.14 -13.88
C LEU A 65 3.59 4.94 -12.85
N SER A 66 3.94 6.01 -12.16
CA SER A 66 4.93 5.98 -11.09
C SER A 66 4.52 6.90 -9.94
N HIS A 67 4.92 6.53 -8.72
CA HIS A 67 4.69 7.34 -7.54
C HIS A 67 3.20 7.56 -7.19
N GLN A 68 2.33 6.63 -7.53
CA GLN A 68 0.91 6.77 -7.24
C GLN A 68 0.62 6.49 -5.77
N VAL A 69 0.14 7.49 -5.05
CA VAL A 69 -0.28 7.39 -3.65
C VAL A 69 -1.68 6.80 -3.58
N TYR A 70 -1.81 5.78 -2.75
CA TYR A 70 -3.07 5.11 -2.47
C TYR A 70 -3.21 4.92 -0.96
N VAL A 71 -4.40 5.17 -0.44
CA VAL A 71 -4.73 4.91 0.96
C VAL A 71 -5.96 4.03 1.05
N ARG A 72 -6.01 3.18 2.07
CA ARG A 72 -7.18 2.46 2.51
C ARG A 72 -7.43 2.77 3.98
N LEU A 73 -8.63 3.19 4.31
CA LEU A 73 -9.06 3.44 5.68
C LEU A 73 -9.22 2.12 6.45
N SER A 74 -8.93 2.15 7.73
CA SER A 74 -9.09 1.02 8.66
C SER A 74 -10.55 0.64 8.90
N ARG A 75 -11.48 1.59 8.72
CA ARG A 75 -12.91 1.40 8.94
C ARG A 75 -13.74 1.94 7.77
N ASN A 76 -15.02 1.53 7.74
CA ASN A 76 -15.95 1.99 6.72
C ASN A 76 -16.31 3.46 6.93
N ARG A 77 -16.00 4.31 5.94
CA ARG A 77 -16.37 5.72 5.96
C ARG A 77 -17.82 5.95 5.55
N SER A 78 -18.36 7.09 5.95
CA SER A 78 -19.61 7.63 5.40
C SER A 78 -19.41 8.00 3.93
N THR A 79 -20.39 7.68 3.08
CA THR A 79 -20.32 7.96 1.63
C THR A 79 -20.14 9.44 1.30
N ASN A 80 -20.63 10.33 2.16
CA ASN A 80 -20.58 11.78 1.98
C ASN A 80 -19.34 12.44 2.58
N SER A 81 -18.49 11.68 3.29
CA SER A 81 -17.26 12.24 3.85
C SER A 81 -16.08 12.13 2.87
N GLY A 82 -15.19 13.12 2.88
CA GLY A 82 -13.92 13.06 2.15
C GLY A 82 -12.87 12.23 2.87
N ILE A 83 -11.74 12.00 2.20
CA ILE A 83 -10.54 11.44 2.81
C ILE A 83 -9.44 12.50 2.76
N THR A 84 -8.88 12.84 3.91
CA THR A 84 -7.78 13.81 4.04
C THR A 84 -6.52 13.10 4.51
N LEU A 85 -5.43 13.26 3.78
CA LEU A 85 -4.10 12.86 4.21
C LEU A 85 -3.37 14.11 4.74
N SER A 86 -2.77 14.00 5.91
CA SER A 86 -1.96 15.06 6.51
C SER A 86 -0.54 14.55 6.79
N ALA A 87 0.48 15.29 6.33
CA ALA A 87 1.89 15.00 6.56
C ALA A 87 2.71 16.29 6.51
N GLY A 88 3.69 16.44 7.38
CA GLY A 88 4.61 17.59 7.40
C GLY A 88 3.90 18.95 7.48
N GLY A 89 2.81 19.06 8.24
CA GLY A 89 2.01 20.28 8.37
C GLY A 89 1.12 20.59 7.16
N ARG A 90 1.14 19.75 6.11
CA ARG A 90 0.33 19.92 4.90
C ARG A 90 -0.88 18.99 4.92
N ARG A 91 -1.98 19.44 4.32
CA ARG A 91 -3.21 18.66 4.15
C ARG A 91 -3.52 18.46 2.67
N PHE A 92 -3.90 17.23 2.32
CA PHE A 92 -4.23 16.83 0.96
C PHE A 92 -5.61 16.20 0.92
N GLN A 93 -6.53 16.80 0.20
CA GLN A 93 -7.86 16.26 -0.01
C GLN A 93 -7.83 15.25 -1.16
N LEU A 94 -7.94 13.98 -0.85
CA LEU A 94 -7.84 12.89 -1.81
C LEU A 94 -9.14 12.72 -2.61
N ALA A 95 -9.02 12.18 -3.82
CA ALA A 95 -10.14 11.55 -4.49
C ALA A 95 -10.51 10.27 -3.72
N ALA A 96 -11.81 10.02 -3.52
CA ALA A 96 -12.28 8.95 -2.64
C ALA A 96 -13.38 8.11 -3.27
N ARG A 97 -13.25 6.77 -3.15
CA ARG A 97 -14.29 5.80 -3.52
C ARG A 97 -14.32 4.66 -2.52
N GLY A 98 -15.47 4.37 -1.93
CA GLY A 98 -15.58 3.41 -0.82
C GLY A 98 -14.64 3.82 0.32
N ASN A 99 -13.84 2.90 0.83
CA ASN A 99 -12.86 3.16 1.89
C ASN A 99 -11.46 3.53 1.35
N SER A 100 -11.35 3.80 0.06
CA SER A 100 -10.09 4.06 -0.61
C SER A 100 -9.97 5.50 -1.05
N GLY A 101 -8.73 6.03 -1.01
CA GLY A 101 -8.38 7.34 -1.49
C GLY A 101 -7.08 7.34 -2.28
N TRP A 102 -6.93 8.29 -3.20
CA TRP A 102 -5.73 8.49 -4.01
C TRP A 102 -5.54 9.95 -4.36
N ALA A 103 -4.33 10.33 -4.70
CA ALA A 103 -4.04 11.67 -5.18
C ALA A 103 -4.86 11.96 -6.46
N LYS A 104 -5.31 13.21 -6.61
CA LYS A 104 -6.12 13.61 -7.77
C LYS A 104 -5.33 13.66 -9.06
N ASP A 105 -4.03 13.92 -8.95
CA ASP A 105 -3.11 14.05 -10.07
C ASP A 105 -1.67 13.74 -9.64
N ARG A 106 -0.77 13.67 -10.63
CA ARG A 106 0.66 13.40 -10.41
C ARG A 106 1.35 14.47 -9.54
N GLN A 107 0.96 15.71 -9.64
CA GLN A 107 1.56 16.79 -8.83
C GLN A 107 1.25 16.57 -7.35
N MET A 108 0.01 16.19 -7.04
CA MET A 108 -0.39 15.84 -5.68
C MET A 108 0.31 14.58 -5.18
N ASP A 109 0.49 13.54 -6.00
CA ASP A 109 1.28 12.36 -5.65
C ASP A 109 2.68 12.74 -5.17
N LEU A 110 3.40 13.51 -5.97
CA LEU A 110 4.76 13.96 -5.67
C LEU A 110 4.81 14.85 -4.42
N ALA A 111 3.81 15.72 -4.25
CA ALA A 111 3.72 16.60 -3.09
C ALA A 111 3.47 15.83 -1.79
N ILE A 112 2.63 14.78 -1.82
CA ILE A 112 2.39 13.89 -0.69
C ILE A 112 3.67 13.12 -0.35
N ILE A 113 4.35 12.55 -1.35
CA ILE A 113 5.61 11.81 -1.14
C ILE A 113 6.69 12.70 -0.53
N ALA A 114 6.84 13.94 -1.02
CA ALA A 114 7.77 14.90 -0.44
C ALA A 114 7.43 15.21 1.02
N ALA A 115 6.16 15.38 1.35
CA ALA A 115 5.71 15.60 2.72
C ALA A 115 5.98 14.38 3.61
N ILE A 116 5.75 13.16 3.13
CA ILE A 116 6.05 11.91 3.85
C ILE A 116 7.56 11.82 4.14
N ARG A 117 8.42 12.13 3.15
CA ARG A 117 9.88 12.06 3.30
C ARG A 117 10.44 13.06 4.31
N SER A 118 9.79 14.20 4.51
CA SER A 118 10.23 15.28 5.41
C SER A 118 9.53 15.29 6.76
N SER A 119 8.58 14.37 7.02
CA SER A 119 7.83 14.31 8.27
C SER A 119 8.19 13.08 9.09
N GLN A 120 7.83 13.07 10.38
CA GLN A 120 7.97 11.91 11.27
C GLN A 120 6.70 11.06 11.34
N SER A 121 5.57 11.66 10.96
CA SER A 121 4.27 10.99 10.97
C SER A 121 3.38 11.51 9.84
N LEU A 122 2.40 10.70 9.48
CA LEU A 122 1.28 11.10 8.65
C LEU A 122 -0.01 10.57 9.26
N SER A 123 -1.14 11.17 8.92
CA SER A 123 -2.45 10.66 9.28
C SER A 123 -3.39 10.67 8.09
N VAL A 124 -4.29 9.67 8.03
CA VAL A 124 -5.38 9.62 7.08
C VAL A 124 -6.69 9.70 7.85
N GLN A 125 -7.53 10.66 7.51
CA GLN A 125 -8.72 11.02 8.27
C GLN A 125 -9.97 11.00 7.40
N SER A 126 -11.08 10.59 8.02
CA SER A 126 -12.42 10.63 7.43
C SER A 126 -13.48 10.57 8.54
N ILE A 127 -14.77 10.53 8.18
CA ILE A 127 -15.87 10.27 9.10
C ILE A 127 -16.43 8.88 8.78
N GLY A 128 -16.57 8.05 9.81
CA GLY A 128 -17.13 6.71 9.71
C GLY A 128 -18.65 6.71 9.45
N ARG A 129 -19.19 5.56 9.07
CA ARG A 129 -20.64 5.38 8.92
C ARG A 129 -21.41 5.58 10.23
N ASP A 130 -20.73 5.37 11.36
CA ASP A 130 -21.22 5.57 12.72
C ASP A 130 -21.13 7.03 13.18
N GLY A 131 -20.76 7.95 12.30
CA GLY A 131 -20.56 9.38 12.60
C GLY A 131 -19.27 9.70 13.36
N ARG A 132 -18.48 8.70 13.75
CA ARG A 132 -17.22 8.91 14.49
C ARG A 132 -16.07 9.20 13.55
N ASN A 133 -15.09 9.95 14.05
CA ASN A 133 -13.86 10.19 13.29
C ASN A 133 -13.06 8.89 13.08
N ILE A 134 -12.61 8.69 11.84
CA ILE A 134 -11.57 7.73 11.49
C ILE A 134 -10.27 8.52 11.46
N ILE A 135 -9.28 8.09 12.24
CA ILE A 135 -7.95 8.69 12.27
C ILE A 135 -6.96 7.53 12.26
N ASP A 136 -6.38 7.27 11.09
CA ASP A 136 -5.35 6.25 10.92
C ASP A 136 -4.00 6.99 10.93
N ALA A 137 -3.22 6.77 11.98
CA ALA A 137 -1.91 7.40 12.17
C ALA A 137 -0.79 6.43 11.76
N TYR A 138 0.26 6.96 11.12
CA TYR A 138 1.39 6.18 10.60
C TYR A 138 2.70 6.87 10.94
N ARG A 139 3.73 6.11 11.30
CA ARG A 139 5.11 6.61 11.31
C ARG A 139 5.66 6.63 9.90
N THR A 140 6.39 7.70 9.57
CA THR A 140 7.02 7.82 8.25
C THR A 140 8.44 7.25 8.23
N ARG A 141 8.99 6.89 9.41
CA ARG A 141 10.33 6.28 9.50
C ARG A 141 10.38 4.99 8.68
N GLY A 142 11.30 4.94 7.72
CA GLY A 142 11.42 3.84 6.78
C GLY A 142 10.64 4.02 5.47
N ALA A 143 9.70 4.97 5.39
CA ALA A 143 8.92 5.21 4.19
C ALA A 143 9.80 5.57 2.98
N ALA A 144 10.77 6.48 3.15
CA ALA A 144 11.67 6.88 2.08
C ALA A 144 12.41 5.68 1.48
N SER A 145 13.03 4.85 2.34
CA SER A 145 13.77 3.66 1.90
C SER A 145 12.86 2.63 1.21
N ALA A 146 11.64 2.41 1.72
CA ALA A 146 10.68 1.51 1.10
C ALA A 146 10.22 2.03 -0.27
N ILE A 147 9.95 3.33 -0.40
CA ILE A 147 9.56 3.95 -1.68
C ILE A 147 10.69 3.83 -2.70
N ASP A 148 11.94 4.09 -2.30
CA ASP A 148 13.09 3.97 -3.19
C ASP A 148 13.34 2.52 -3.61
N ALA A 149 13.23 1.57 -2.69
CA ALA A 149 13.35 0.14 -3.01
C ALA A 149 12.27 -0.33 -3.98
N ALA A 150 11.02 0.14 -3.83
CA ALA A 150 9.94 -0.18 -4.76
C ALA A 150 10.21 0.43 -6.15
N ALA A 151 10.66 1.68 -6.22
CA ALA A 151 11.01 2.34 -7.48
C ALA A 151 12.12 1.58 -8.21
N LEU A 152 13.24 1.26 -7.53
CA LEU A 152 14.38 0.53 -8.07
C LEU A 152 14.02 -0.91 -8.45
N GLY A 153 13.21 -1.60 -7.63
CA GLY A 153 12.76 -2.96 -7.90
C GLY A 153 11.96 -3.12 -9.20
N CYS A 154 11.30 -2.04 -9.65
CA CYS A 154 10.60 -2.01 -10.92
C CYS A 154 11.46 -1.52 -12.11
N LEU A 155 12.58 -0.84 -11.86
CA LEU A 155 13.53 -0.44 -12.91
C LEU A 155 14.44 -1.59 -13.36
N ALA A 156 14.75 -2.54 -12.48
CA ALA A 156 15.72 -3.61 -12.71
C ALA A 156 15.33 -4.65 -13.78
N ARG A 157 14.20 -4.48 -14.48
CA ARG A 157 13.75 -5.33 -15.60
C ARG A 157 13.16 -4.48 -16.72
N ARG A 158 14.01 -3.70 -17.36
CA ARG A 158 13.76 -3.21 -18.71
C ARG A 158 14.51 -4.07 -19.71
#